data_16c0babe3f95b04193964810bf093009
#
_entry.id   16c0babe3f95b04193964810bf093009
#
_cell.length_a   1.000
_cell.length_b   1.000
_cell.length_c   1.000
_cell.angle_alpha   90.00
_cell.angle_beta   90.00
_cell.angle_gamma   90.00
#
_symmetry.space_group_name_H-M   'P 1'
#
loop_
_entity.id
_entity.type
_entity.pdbx_description
1 polymer ?
#
loop_
_entity_poly.entity_id
_entity_poly.type
_entity_poly.pdbx_seq_one_letter_code
_entity_poly.pdbx_strand_id
1 'polypeptide(L)'
;LKEKKTEWECQKLAFLFYFSVFLQKMSEMPLIQQSSYQKTPLLHFNGHLQTIIPTFRRVTGVAYERERFITPDDDFLNLYWLRQKSNRLVVLTHGLEGHSNRPYMLGMAKKFYKNGFDVLAWNCRSCGGEMNRQLRLYNHGEIGDISQIIHHATQKGDYQEVILIGFSMGGNISLKYAALDKHPLVSKVIVFSSPLDMRSSIAVLDEPSNFLYKKNFIDKLLPKIQYKALHYPKHLDLKALKGQKSIVAQAELFFVNINGYRNMEDFYEKGSAINFIPRLQIPTLIVQAQNDPILTSACSPMQLADNNPFIHLETPLCGGHVGFTHTQDKEHTWAEHRALEFAVS
;
A
#
# COMPACT_ATOMS: atom_id res chain seq x y z
N LEU A 1 -31.77 34.50 -41.50
CA LEU A 1 -30.39 34.67 -40.98
C LEU A 1 -30.31 34.61 -39.44
N LYS A 2 -31.32 35.13 -38.73
CA LYS A 2 -31.38 35.04 -37.24
C LYS A 2 -31.65 33.62 -36.73
N GLU A 3 -32.56 32.89 -37.40
CA GLU A 3 -32.88 31.48 -37.00
C GLU A 3 -31.69 30.53 -37.19
N LYS A 4 -30.91 30.63 -38.23
CA LYS A 4 -29.71 29.81 -38.45
C LYS A 4 -28.60 30.09 -37.45
N LYS A 5 -28.55 31.32 -36.90
CA LYS A 5 -27.55 31.67 -35.87
C LYS A 5 -27.88 31.07 -34.51
N THR A 6 -29.18 31.03 -34.14
CA THR A 6 -29.66 30.40 -32.92
C THR A 6 -29.52 28.86 -32.96
N GLU A 7 -29.77 28.23 -34.09
CA GLU A 7 -29.61 26.79 -34.27
C GLU A 7 -28.14 26.35 -34.16
N TRP A 8 -27.21 27.14 -34.71
CA TRP A 8 -25.78 26.90 -34.60
C TRP A 8 -25.25 27.08 -33.14
N GLU A 9 -25.76 28.09 -32.43
CA GLU A 9 -25.41 28.29 -31.00
C GLU A 9 -25.95 27.17 -30.12
N CYS A 10 -27.16 26.69 -30.37
CA CYS A 10 -27.71 25.51 -29.66
C CYS A 10 -26.90 24.24 -29.94
N GLN A 11 -26.48 23.97 -31.16
CA GLN A 11 -25.66 22.84 -31.53
C GLN A 11 -24.26 22.92 -30.89
N LYS A 12 -23.68 24.11 -30.84
CA LYS A 12 -22.39 24.37 -30.19
C LYS A 12 -22.46 24.14 -28.66
N LEU A 13 -23.52 24.61 -28.00
CA LEU A 13 -23.75 24.39 -26.58
C LEU A 13 -24.00 22.91 -26.27
N ALA A 14 -24.77 22.21 -27.08
CA ALA A 14 -24.96 20.76 -26.94
C ALA A 14 -23.65 19.99 -27.13
N PHE A 15 -22.85 20.36 -28.15
CA PHE A 15 -21.52 19.75 -28.35
C PHE A 15 -20.59 19.98 -27.13
N LEU A 16 -20.52 21.22 -26.62
CA LEU A 16 -19.72 21.56 -25.45
C LEU A 16 -20.19 20.81 -24.20
N PHE A 17 -21.52 20.68 -24.04
CA PHE A 17 -22.09 19.88 -22.92
C PHE A 17 -21.77 18.40 -23.07
N TYR A 18 -21.99 17.80 -24.26
CA TYR A 18 -21.62 16.40 -24.51
C TYR A 18 -20.12 16.18 -24.42
N PHE A 19 -19.30 17.12 -24.86
CA PHE A 19 -17.85 17.07 -24.74
C PHE A 19 -17.38 17.18 -23.28
N SER A 20 -18.00 18.07 -22.48
CA SER A 20 -17.70 18.16 -21.04
C SER A 20 -18.12 16.89 -20.29
N VAL A 21 -19.30 16.34 -20.57
CA VAL A 21 -19.78 15.05 -20.02
C VAL A 21 -18.87 13.90 -20.46
N PHE A 22 -18.41 13.91 -21.72
CA PHE A 22 -17.44 12.95 -22.24
C PHE A 22 -16.09 13.06 -21.54
N LEU A 23 -15.55 14.29 -21.37
CA LEU A 23 -14.32 14.53 -20.61
C LEU A 23 -14.46 14.14 -19.13
N GLN A 24 -15.61 14.44 -18.51
CA GLN A 24 -15.92 14.02 -17.15
C GLN A 24 -16.01 12.49 -17.04
N LYS A 25 -16.67 11.83 -17.99
CA LYS A 25 -16.69 10.35 -18.08
C LYS A 25 -15.32 9.75 -18.37
N MET A 26 -14.46 10.40 -19.15
CA MET A 26 -13.07 9.96 -19.37
C MET A 26 -12.21 10.12 -18.11
N SER A 27 -12.46 11.14 -17.28
CA SER A 27 -11.80 11.29 -15.97
C SER A 27 -12.30 10.29 -14.92
N GLU A 28 -13.47 9.68 -15.15
CA GLU A 28 -14.12 8.68 -14.29
C GLU A 28 -13.90 7.24 -14.77
N MET A 29 -13.06 7.00 -15.79
CA MET A 29 -12.81 5.63 -16.27
C MET A 29 -12.02 4.83 -15.23
N PRO A 30 -12.51 3.64 -14.79
CA PRO A 30 -11.87 2.80 -13.78
C PRO A 30 -10.46 2.34 -14.18
N LEU A 31 -10.22 2.19 -15.48
CA LEU A 31 -8.90 1.85 -16.02
C LEU A 31 -8.21 3.09 -16.56
N ILE A 32 -7.09 3.47 -15.95
CA ILE A 32 -6.23 4.52 -16.46
C ILE A 32 -5.41 3.94 -17.60
N GLN A 33 -5.93 4.09 -18.82
CA GLN A 33 -5.36 3.48 -20.04
C GLN A 33 -3.94 3.96 -20.33
N GLN A 34 -3.61 5.20 -19.96
CA GLN A 34 -2.30 5.78 -20.19
C GLN A 34 -1.75 6.40 -18.90
N SER A 35 -0.82 5.67 -18.28
CA SER A 35 -0.14 6.18 -17.09
C SER A 35 0.71 7.41 -17.43
N SER A 36 0.72 8.37 -16.51
CA SER A 36 1.63 9.50 -16.57
C SER A 36 3.10 9.12 -16.26
N TYR A 37 3.35 7.91 -15.76
CA TYR A 37 4.69 7.38 -15.54
C TYR A 37 5.25 6.77 -16.82
N GLN A 38 5.88 7.59 -17.65
CA GLN A 38 6.36 7.17 -18.98
C GLN A 38 7.87 7.00 -19.09
N LYS A 39 8.64 7.61 -18.19
CA LYS A 39 10.10 7.63 -18.29
C LYS A 39 10.75 7.29 -16.96
N THR A 40 11.71 6.39 -17.00
CA THR A 40 12.59 6.03 -15.88
C THR A 40 13.98 6.66 -16.05
N PRO A 41 14.72 6.92 -14.96
CA PRO A 41 16.13 7.30 -15.05
C PRO A 41 16.95 6.23 -15.83
N LEU A 42 17.97 6.64 -16.57
CA LEU A 42 18.75 5.75 -17.44
C LEU A 42 19.32 4.52 -16.72
N LEU A 43 19.76 4.67 -15.46
CA LEU A 43 20.28 3.55 -14.67
C LEU A 43 19.18 2.59 -14.16
N HIS A 44 17.92 2.92 -14.35
CA HIS A 44 16.76 2.12 -13.94
C HIS A 44 16.19 1.34 -15.14
N PHE A 45 17.00 0.63 -15.89
CA PHE A 45 16.61 -0.01 -17.16
C PHE A 45 15.82 -1.31 -17.01
N ASN A 46 15.68 -1.86 -15.80
CA ASN A 46 14.84 -3.03 -15.55
C ASN A 46 14.13 -2.96 -14.20
N GLY A 47 13.16 -3.86 -13.97
CA GLY A 47 12.34 -3.89 -12.77
C GLY A 47 13.14 -4.09 -11.47
N HIS A 48 14.22 -4.88 -11.50
CA HIS A 48 15.07 -5.10 -10.33
C HIS A 48 15.82 -3.83 -9.90
N LEU A 49 16.44 -3.12 -10.85
CA LEU A 49 17.11 -1.85 -10.55
C LEU A 49 16.13 -0.78 -10.12
N GLN A 50 14.96 -0.74 -10.73
CA GLN A 50 13.86 0.16 -10.31
C GLN A 50 13.35 -0.15 -8.90
N THR A 51 13.50 -1.39 -8.44
CA THR A 51 13.14 -1.80 -7.07
C THR A 51 14.26 -1.47 -6.07
N ILE A 52 15.51 -1.75 -6.43
CA ILE A 52 16.64 -1.72 -5.50
C ILE A 52 17.19 -0.29 -5.33
N ILE A 53 17.45 0.42 -6.43
CA ILE A 53 18.11 1.74 -6.37
C ILE A 53 17.35 2.75 -5.51
N PRO A 54 15.99 2.86 -5.58
CA PRO A 54 15.24 3.80 -4.75
C PRO A 54 15.36 3.55 -3.24
N THR A 55 15.75 2.35 -2.83
CA THR A 55 15.95 2.04 -1.39
C THR A 55 17.14 2.80 -0.79
N PHE A 56 18.06 3.30 -1.61
CA PHE A 56 19.20 4.10 -1.18
C PHE A 56 18.92 5.61 -1.20
N ARG A 57 17.72 6.02 -1.63
CA ARG A 57 17.33 7.44 -1.61
C ARG A 57 17.42 8.00 -0.19
N ARG A 58 18.03 9.16 -0.05
CA ARG A 58 18.05 9.90 1.20
C ARG A 58 16.94 10.94 1.20
N VAL A 59 16.06 10.86 2.18
CA VAL A 59 14.99 11.84 2.43
C VAL A 59 15.29 12.56 3.73
N THR A 60 15.40 13.88 3.68
CA THR A 60 15.71 14.73 4.83
C THR A 60 14.54 15.67 5.15
N GLY A 61 14.55 16.28 6.34
CA GLY A 61 13.54 17.25 6.74
C GLY A 61 12.22 16.63 7.19
N VAL A 62 12.24 15.37 7.64
CA VAL A 62 11.12 14.72 8.30
C VAL A 62 11.50 14.47 9.76
N ALA A 63 10.83 15.15 10.66
CA ALA A 63 11.03 15.02 12.11
C ALA A 63 9.73 14.51 12.74
N TYR A 64 9.60 13.20 12.86
CA TYR A 64 8.42 12.60 13.46
C TYR A 64 8.36 12.79 14.97
N GLU A 65 7.18 13.13 15.47
CA GLU A 65 6.80 12.93 16.86
C GLU A 65 6.39 11.46 17.05
N ARG A 66 7.10 10.74 17.93
CA ARG A 66 6.80 9.32 18.21
C ARG A 66 5.77 9.19 19.33
N GLU A 67 4.79 8.35 19.10
CA GLU A 67 3.79 7.93 20.10
C GLU A 67 3.79 6.40 20.19
N ARG A 68 3.66 5.87 21.41
CA ARG A 68 3.39 4.44 21.64
C ARG A 68 1.92 4.26 21.94
N PHE A 69 1.23 3.56 21.06
CA PHE A 69 -0.17 3.17 21.23
C PHE A 69 -0.21 1.77 21.84
N ILE A 70 -0.87 1.61 22.99
CA ILE A 70 -1.09 0.30 23.61
C ILE A 70 -2.37 -0.29 23.02
N THR A 71 -2.27 -1.50 22.48
CA THR A 71 -3.39 -2.20 21.87
C THR A 71 -4.21 -2.96 22.92
N PRO A 72 -5.50 -3.27 22.67
CA PRO A 72 -6.36 -3.96 23.63
C PRO A 72 -5.87 -5.35 24.08
N ASP A 73 -5.00 -5.98 23.28
CA ASP A 73 -4.37 -7.28 23.60
C ASP A 73 -3.06 -7.14 24.41
N ASP A 74 -2.87 -6.01 25.10
CA ASP A 74 -1.66 -5.68 25.85
C ASP A 74 -0.36 -5.76 25.04
N ASP A 75 -0.45 -5.38 23.78
CA ASP A 75 0.69 -5.19 22.91
C ASP A 75 0.89 -3.70 22.62
N PHE A 76 1.71 -3.35 21.63
CA PHE A 76 1.89 -1.95 21.26
C PHE A 76 2.19 -1.78 19.78
N LEU A 77 1.86 -0.57 19.29
CA LEU A 77 2.23 -0.08 17.96
C LEU A 77 2.98 1.25 18.12
N ASN A 78 4.03 1.44 17.33
CA ASN A 78 4.74 2.70 17.30
C ASN A 78 4.17 3.57 16.19
N LEU A 79 3.64 4.73 16.56
CA LEU A 79 3.05 5.74 15.70
C LEU A 79 4.04 6.89 15.52
N TYR A 80 4.09 7.46 14.32
CA TYR A 80 5.02 8.51 13.90
C TYR A 80 4.24 9.63 13.22
N TRP A 81 4.14 10.75 13.90
CA TRP A 81 3.29 11.85 13.51
C TRP A 81 4.04 13.04 12.92
N LEU A 82 3.43 13.66 11.90
CA LEU A 82 3.69 15.04 11.50
C LEU A 82 2.39 15.79 11.65
N ARG A 83 2.30 16.71 12.60
CA ARG A 83 1.09 17.48 12.92
C ARG A 83 1.28 18.96 12.63
N GLN A 84 0.29 19.58 11.99
CA GLN A 84 0.21 21.01 11.74
C GLN A 84 -1.20 21.55 11.96
N LYS A 85 -2.01 20.81 12.73
CA LYS A 85 -3.42 21.10 13.03
C LYS A 85 -4.30 21.10 11.77
N SER A 86 -4.04 20.19 10.86
CA SER A 86 -4.88 19.95 9.68
C SER A 86 -6.16 19.20 10.07
N ASN A 87 -7.27 19.47 9.39
CA ASN A 87 -8.48 18.65 9.48
C ASN A 87 -8.46 17.45 8.51
N ARG A 88 -7.34 17.25 7.77
CA ARG A 88 -7.12 16.13 6.86
C ARG A 88 -5.94 15.29 7.31
N LEU A 89 -6.14 14.00 7.46
CA LEU A 89 -5.14 13.04 7.90
C LEU A 89 -4.76 12.08 6.77
N VAL A 90 -3.48 11.83 6.59
CA VAL A 90 -2.97 10.71 5.78
C VAL A 90 -2.37 9.64 6.69
N VAL A 91 -2.85 8.40 6.56
CA VAL A 91 -2.30 7.24 7.27
C VAL A 91 -1.44 6.43 6.30
N LEU A 92 -0.16 6.25 6.64
CA LEU A 92 0.83 5.56 5.80
C LEU A 92 1.15 4.18 6.37
N THR A 93 0.95 3.13 5.55
CA THR A 93 1.22 1.73 5.90
C THR A 93 2.36 1.16 5.05
N HIS A 94 3.43 0.72 5.71
CA HIS A 94 4.64 0.21 5.04
C HIS A 94 4.49 -1.23 4.52
N GLY A 95 5.41 -1.64 3.63
CA GLY A 95 5.49 -3.02 3.11
C GLY A 95 6.14 -4.01 4.07
N LEU A 96 6.21 -5.27 3.63
CA LEU A 96 6.81 -6.39 4.38
C LEU A 96 8.23 -6.03 4.87
N GLU A 97 8.49 -6.20 6.16
CA GLU A 97 9.77 -5.87 6.81
C GLU A 97 10.23 -4.40 6.62
N GLY A 98 9.25 -3.51 6.32
CA GLY A 98 9.45 -2.07 6.28
C GLY A 98 9.33 -1.42 7.66
N HIS A 99 9.37 -0.11 7.67
CA HIS A 99 9.10 0.75 8.83
C HIS A 99 8.90 2.21 8.37
N SER A 100 8.41 3.08 9.24
CA SER A 100 8.10 4.50 8.99
C SER A 100 9.28 5.32 8.41
N ASN A 101 10.53 4.92 8.70
CA ASN A 101 11.73 5.62 8.23
C ASN A 101 12.28 5.08 6.89
N ARG A 102 11.54 4.25 6.16
CA ARG A 102 11.95 3.87 4.80
C ARG A 102 11.84 5.05 3.85
N PRO A 103 12.71 5.17 2.82
CA PRO A 103 12.70 6.32 1.92
C PRO A 103 11.34 6.65 1.29
N TYR A 104 10.60 5.64 0.85
CA TYR A 104 9.27 5.81 0.27
C TYR A 104 8.23 6.31 1.30
N MET A 105 8.33 5.88 2.57
CA MET A 105 7.48 6.36 3.67
C MET A 105 7.81 7.82 4.01
N LEU A 106 9.10 8.13 4.19
CA LEU A 106 9.55 9.48 4.49
C LEU A 106 9.21 10.47 3.37
N GLY A 107 9.41 10.06 2.11
CA GLY A 107 9.09 10.90 0.95
C GLY A 107 7.60 11.21 0.86
N MET A 108 6.76 10.19 1.00
CA MET A 108 5.30 10.35 1.01
C MET A 108 4.84 11.22 2.19
N ALA A 109 5.37 10.98 3.41
CA ALA A 109 5.07 11.79 4.58
C ALA A 109 5.43 13.27 4.36
N LYS A 110 6.64 13.54 3.86
CA LYS A 110 7.10 14.88 3.54
C LYS A 110 6.22 15.58 2.51
N LYS A 111 5.83 14.85 1.45
CA LYS A 111 5.00 15.39 0.37
C LYS A 111 3.64 15.82 0.91
N PHE A 112 2.96 14.98 1.66
CA PHE A 112 1.63 15.30 2.20
C PHE A 112 1.68 16.37 3.28
N TYR A 113 2.65 16.31 4.19
CA TYR A 113 2.82 17.33 5.22
C TYR A 113 3.06 18.72 4.62
N LYS A 114 3.93 18.85 3.61
CA LYS A 114 4.14 20.12 2.88
C LYS A 114 2.89 20.64 2.16
N ASN A 115 1.89 19.77 1.90
CA ASN A 115 0.66 20.13 1.22
C ASN A 115 -0.56 20.21 2.17
N GLY A 116 -0.31 20.46 3.45
CA GLY A 116 -1.36 20.81 4.41
C GLY A 116 -2.12 19.65 5.02
N PHE A 117 -1.56 18.43 4.99
CA PHE A 117 -2.11 17.27 5.70
C PHE A 117 -1.34 17.01 6.99
N ASP A 118 -2.03 16.57 8.03
CA ASP A 118 -1.37 15.81 9.08
C ASP A 118 -1.03 14.42 8.56
N VAL A 119 0.05 13.82 9.04
CA VAL A 119 0.51 12.51 8.59
C VAL A 119 0.75 11.60 9.79
N LEU A 120 0.21 10.39 9.69
CA LEU A 120 0.45 9.30 10.62
C LEU A 120 1.09 8.12 9.87
N ALA A 121 2.39 7.94 10.01
CA ALA A 121 3.05 6.70 9.65
C ALA A 121 3.12 5.78 10.88
N TRP A 122 3.00 4.47 10.69
CA TRP A 122 3.04 3.52 11.79
C TRP A 122 3.87 2.29 11.43
N ASN A 123 4.37 1.61 12.45
CA ASN A 123 5.09 0.36 12.28
C ASN A 123 4.22 -0.82 12.68
N CYS A 124 4.09 -1.79 11.77
CA CYS A 124 3.50 -3.08 12.09
C CYS A 124 4.24 -3.75 13.23
N ARG A 125 3.58 -4.67 13.95
CA ARG A 125 4.14 -5.41 15.10
C ARG A 125 5.51 -5.98 14.79
N SER A 126 6.47 -5.81 15.68
CA SER A 126 7.87 -6.22 15.51
C SER A 126 8.63 -5.56 14.35
N CYS A 127 8.10 -4.48 13.77
CA CYS A 127 8.82 -3.67 12.78
C CYS A 127 9.41 -2.42 13.42
N GLY A 128 10.51 -1.91 12.81
CA GLY A 128 11.17 -0.70 13.32
C GLY A 128 12.13 -0.93 14.50
N GLY A 129 12.58 -2.17 14.73
CA GLY A 129 13.67 -2.50 15.65
C GLY A 129 13.24 -2.94 17.06
N GLU A 130 11.93 -2.97 17.34
CA GLU A 130 11.41 -3.40 18.65
C GLU A 130 10.43 -4.55 18.48
N MET A 131 10.61 -5.63 19.26
CA MET A 131 9.74 -6.80 19.22
C MET A 131 8.45 -6.52 19.98
N ASN A 132 7.32 -6.86 19.38
CA ASN A 132 6.02 -6.81 20.04
C ASN A 132 5.92 -7.88 21.16
N ARG A 133 5.01 -7.67 22.10
CA ARG A 133 4.85 -8.55 23.28
C ARG A 133 4.17 -9.86 22.92
N GLN A 134 3.02 -9.81 22.23
CA GLN A 134 2.20 -10.96 21.93
C GLN A 134 2.87 -11.95 20.95
N LEU A 135 2.43 -13.23 20.94
CA LEU A 135 2.91 -14.25 20.01
C LEU A 135 2.74 -13.81 18.57
N ARG A 136 1.56 -13.29 18.21
CA ARG A 136 1.22 -12.91 16.84
C ARG A 136 2.16 -11.86 16.28
N LEU A 137 2.50 -12.02 15.02
CA LEU A 137 3.19 -11.03 14.20
C LEU A 137 2.18 -10.35 13.25
N TYR A 138 2.63 -9.36 12.55
CA TYR A 138 1.86 -8.77 11.46
C TYR A 138 1.75 -9.73 10.28
N ASN A 139 0.72 -9.59 9.47
CA ASN A 139 0.55 -10.33 8.22
C ASN A 139 -0.31 -9.54 7.22
N HIS A 140 -0.41 -10.04 5.98
CA HIS A 140 -1.12 -9.37 4.90
C HIS A 140 -2.65 -9.25 5.12
N GLY A 141 -3.22 -10.17 5.89
CA GLY A 141 -4.65 -10.21 6.16
C GLY A 141 -5.11 -9.48 7.42
N GLU A 142 -4.17 -8.98 8.23
CA GLU A 142 -4.47 -8.33 9.52
C GLU A 142 -4.93 -6.87 9.33
N ILE A 143 -6.16 -6.58 9.70
CA ILE A 143 -6.74 -5.24 9.61
C ILE A 143 -7.09 -4.63 10.96
N GLY A 144 -7.02 -5.40 12.05
CA GLY A 144 -7.39 -4.91 13.38
C GLY A 144 -6.44 -3.82 13.89
N ASP A 145 -5.15 -3.93 13.60
CA ASP A 145 -4.16 -2.93 14.02
C ASP A 145 -4.40 -1.58 13.32
N ILE A 146 -4.63 -1.56 11.99
CA ILE A 146 -4.93 -0.32 11.25
C ILE A 146 -6.28 0.28 11.68
N SER A 147 -7.29 -0.55 11.95
CA SER A 147 -8.58 -0.11 12.47
C SER A 147 -8.42 0.64 13.80
N GLN A 148 -7.70 0.04 14.75
CA GLN A 148 -7.44 0.66 16.06
C GLN A 148 -6.67 1.98 15.95
N ILE A 149 -5.67 2.05 15.07
CA ILE A 149 -4.88 3.27 14.84
C ILE A 149 -5.76 4.40 14.30
N ILE A 150 -6.64 4.10 13.35
CA ILE A 150 -7.53 5.10 12.75
C ILE A 150 -8.53 5.60 13.78
N HIS A 151 -9.15 4.71 14.56
CA HIS A 151 -10.04 5.12 15.65
C HIS A 151 -9.30 5.98 16.68
N HIS A 152 -8.10 5.58 17.10
CA HIS A 152 -7.28 6.36 18.02
C HIS A 152 -6.95 7.77 17.48
N ALA A 153 -6.55 7.85 16.21
CA ALA A 153 -6.21 9.11 15.55
C ALA A 153 -7.43 10.05 15.47
N THR A 154 -8.58 9.52 15.06
CA THR A 154 -9.82 10.31 14.90
C THR A 154 -10.47 10.72 16.21
N GLN A 155 -10.19 10.02 17.31
CA GLN A 155 -10.61 10.43 18.64
C GLN A 155 -9.72 11.55 19.24
N LYS A 156 -8.48 11.65 18.82
CA LYS A 156 -7.51 12.64 19.32
C LYS A 156 -7.44 13.93 18.50
N GLY A 157 -7.87 13.89 17.25
CA GLY A 157 -7.81 15.02 16.32
C GLY A 157 -9.16 15.34 15.71
N ASP A 158 -9.40 16.61 15.38
CA ASP A 158 -10.62 17.10 14.75
C ASP A 158 -10.59 16.84 13.23
N TYR A 159 -10.26 15.60 12.83
CA TYR A 159 -10.16 15.24 11.42
C TYR A 159 -11.56 15.12 10.80
N GLN A 160 -11.69 15.65 9.59
CA GLN A 160 -12.87 15.54 8.75
C GLN A 160 -12.66 14.55 7.59
N GLU A 161 -11.41 14.25 7.28
CA GLU A 161 -11.02 13.34 6.20
C GLU A 161 -9.80 12.51 6.62
N VAL A 162 -9.83 11.22 6.28
CA VAL A 162 -8.70 10.30 6.41
C VAL A 162 -8.44 9.63 5.07
N ILE A 163 -7.20 9.71 4.58
CA ILE A 163 -6.76 9.05 3.35
C ILE A 163 -5.76 7.96 3.72
N LEU A 164 -5.96 6.77 3.20
CA LEU A 164 -5.05 5.64 3.42
C LEU A 164 -4.06 5.54 2.25
N ILE A 165 -2.77 5.45 2.56
CA ILE A 165 -1.74 5.17 1.56
C ILE A 165 -0.94 3.95 2.01
N GLY A 166 -0.93 2.92 1.16
CA GLY A 166 -0.27 1.66 1.45
C GLY A 166 0.74 1.25 0.38
N PHE A 167 1.84 0.64 0.84
CA PHE A 167 2.90 0.14 -0.03
C PHE A 167 3.05 -1.36 0.14
N SER A 168 3.05 -2.12 -0.96
CA SER A 168 3.23 -3.58 -0.94
C SER A 168 2.23 -4.23 0.02
N MET A 169 2.67 -4.98 1.02
CA MET A 169 1.83 -5.52 2.09
C MET A 169 0.90 -4.46 2.72
N GLY A 170 1.42 -3.26 2.96
CA GLY A 170 0.62 -2.17 3.52
C GLY A 170 -0.54 -1.73 2.63
N GLY A 171 -0.37 -1.85 1.31
CA GLY A 171 -1.46 -1.61 0.35
C GLY A 171 -2.53 -2.70 0.43
N ASN A 172 -2.13 -3.96 0.55
CA ASN A 172 -3.07 -5.07 0.74
C ASN A 172 -3.89 -4.90 2.03
N ILE A 173 -3.25 -4.51 3.14
CA ILE A 173 -3.90 -4.23 4.42
C ILE A 173 -4.89 -3.05 4.28
N SER A 174 -4.47 -1.95 3.65
CA SER A 174 -5.29 -0.74 3.48
C SER A 174 -6.54 -1.00 2.64
N LEU A 175 -6.41 -1.74 1.53
CA LEU A 175 -7.54 -2.12 0.67
C LEU A 175 -8.52 -3.02 1.41
N LYS A 176 -8.02 -4.05 2.08
CA LYS A 176 -8.86 -4.98 2.82
C LYS A 176 -9.59 -4.28 3.97
N TYR A 177 -8.91 -3.40 4.72
CA TYR A 177 -9.54 -2.59 5.75
C TYR A 177 -10.66 -1.71 5.17
N ALA A 178 -10.39 -0.99 4.08
CA ALA A 178 -11.38 -0.14 3.45
C ALA A 178 -12.61 -0.90 2.91
N ALA A 179 -12.43 -2.16 2.54
CA ALA A 179 -13.50 -3.03 2.03
C ALA A 179 -14.36 -3.67 3.14
N LEU A 180 -13.82 -3.85 4.36
CA LEU A 180 -14.44 -4.67 5.41
C LEU A 180 -14.81 -3.90 6.68
N ASP A 181 -14.01 -2.92 7.09
CA ASP A 181 -14.10 -2.30 8.44
C ASP A 181 -13.79 -0.79 8.39
N LYS A 182 -14.15 -0.14 7.31
CA LYS A 182 -13.82 1.25 7.06
C LYS A 182 -14.45 2.22 8.08
N HIS A 183 -13.61 3.02 8.77
CA HIS A 183 -14.09 4.16 9.54
C HIS A 183 -14.79 5.19 8.63
N PRO A 184 -15.90 5.85 9.07
CA PRO A 184 -16.65 6.78 8.23
C PRO A 184 -15.84 7.92 7.61
N LEU A 185 -14.82 8.43 8.31
CA LEU A 185 -13.95 9.50 7.81
C LEU A 185 -12.94 9.04 6.75
N VAL A 186 -12.78 7.73 6.52
CA VAL A 186 -11.90 7.23 5.44
C VAL A 186 -12.57 7.47 4.11
N SER A 187 -12.03 8.42 3.34
CA SER A 187 -12.59 8.91 2.08
C SER A 187 -11.93 8.32 0.84
N LYS A 188 -10.63 8.02 0.91
CA LYS A 188 -9.85 7.53 -0.24
C LYS A 188 -8.81 6.50 0.19
N VAL A 189 -8.45 5.60 -0.76
CA VAL A 189 -7.33 4.66 -0.62
C VAL A 189 -6.40 4.78 -1.81
N ILE A 190 -5.09 4.78 -1.56
CA ILE A 190 -4.05 4.85 -2.59
C ILE A 190 -3.03 3.76 -2.29
N VAL A 191 -2.77 2.87 -3.24
CA VAL A 191 -1.84 1.77 -3.00
C VAL A 191 -0.87 1.58 -4.15
N PHE A 192 0.36 1.23 -3.79
CA PHE A 192 1.45 1.02 -4.74
C PHE A 192 2.04 -0.38 -4.57
N SER A 193 2.22 -1.10 -5.68
CA SER A 193 2.90 -2.40 -5.74
C SER A 193 2.36 -3.40 -4.72
N SER A 194 1.06 -3.56 -4.64
CA SER A 194 0.41 -4.39 -3.62
C SER A 194 0.24 -5.84 -4.08
N PRO A 195 0.64 -6.85 -3.27
CA PRO A 195 0.43 -8.26 -3.57
C PRO A 195 -1.04 -8.63 -3.33
N LEU A 196 -1.91 -8.24 -4.27
CA LEU A 196 -3.37 -8.43 -4.14
C LEU A 196 -3.77 -9.89 -4.17
N ASP A 197 -3.03 -10.72 -4.92
CA ASP A 197 -3.12 -12.19 -4.90
C ASP A 197 -1.89 -12.77 -4.21
N MET A 198 -2.09 -13.25 -2.97
CA MET A 198 -1.01 -13.73 -2.12
C MET A 198 -0.39 -15.03 -2.64
N ARG A 199 -1.18 -15.89 -3.27
CA ARG A 199 -0.70 -17.18 -3.78
C ARG A 199 0.36 -16.96 -4.86
N SER A 200 0.04 -16.18 -5.88
CA SER A 200 0.94 -15.92 -6.99
C SER A 200 2.16 -15.10 -6.56
N SER A 201 1.98 -14.13 -5.65
CA SER A 201 3.08 -13.30 -5.15
C SER A 201 4.09 -14.09 -4.32
N ILE A 202 3.63 -15.01 -3.47
CA ILE A 202 4.52 -15.88 -2.68
C ILE A 202 5.23 -16.88 -3.62
N ALA A 203 4.53 -17.43 -4.62
CA ALA A 203 5.11 -18.35 -5.59
C ALA A 203 6.23 -17.67 -6.40
N VAL A 204 5.99 -16.46 -6.92
CA VAL A 204 6.99 -15.70 -7.68
C VAL A 204 8.18 -15.29 -6.82
N LEU A 205 7.96 -14.98 -5.56
CA LEU A 205 9.04 -14.64 -4.62
C LEU A 205 9.93 -15.86 -4.30
N ASP A 206 9.41 -17.08 -4.42
CA ASP A 206 10.16 -18.33 -4.20
C ASP A 206 11.00 -18.76 -5.43
N GLU A 207 10.80 -18.13 -6.59
CA GLU A 207 11.57 -18.39 -7.81
C GLU A 207 13.06 -18.06 -7.65
N PRO A 208 13.95 -18.79 -8.35
CA PRO A 208 15.40 -18.54 -8.31
C PRO A 208 15.79 -17.11 -8.71
N SER A 209 15.09 -16.51 -9.66
CA SER A 209 15.28 -15.11 -10.11
C SER A 209 15.13 -14.09 -8.97
N ASN A 210 14.31 -14.42 -7.97
CA ASN A 210 14.01 -13.57 -6.82
C ASN A 210 14.80 -13.92 -5.55
N PHE A 211 15.87 -14.71 -5.70
CA PHE A 211 16.72 -15.16 -4.58
C PHE A 211 17.15 -14.03 -3.64
N LEU A 212 17.53 -12.86 -4.16
CA LEU A 212 17.97 -11.72 -3.32
C LEU A 212 16.85 -11.17 -2.46
N TYR A 213 15.62 -11.06 -2.99
CA TYR A 213 14.45 -10.61 -2.22
C TYR A 213 14.06 -11.65 -1.19
N LYS A 214 13.99 -12.92 -1.60
CA LYS A 214 13.72 -14.04 -0.69
C LYS A 214 14.68 -14.04 0.48
N LYS A 215 15.99 -14.01 0.19
CA LYS A 215 17.03 -13.99 1.22
C LYS A 215 16.86 -12.79 2.16
N ASN A 216 16.63 -11.58 1.64
CA ASN A 216 16.44 -10.38 2.46
C ASN A 216 15.22 -10.48 3.39
N PHE A 217 14.11 -11.09 2.94
CA PHE A 217 12.94 -11.31 3.79
C PHE A 217 13.20 -12.38 4.85
N ILE A 218 13.82 -13.50 4.48
CA ILE A 218 14.17 -14.56 5.42
C ILE A 218 15.10 -14.05 6.51
N ASP A 219 16.17 -13.32 6.14
CA ASP A 219 17.16 -12.78 7.07
C ASP A 219 16.54 -11.84 8.12
N LYS A 220 15.42 -11.20 7.79
CA LYS A 220 14.71 -10.29 8.70
C LYS A 220 13.60 -10.98 9.50
N LEU A 221 12.91 -11.92 8.89
CA LEU A 221 11.82 -12.66 9.56
C LEU A 221 12.35 -13.71 10.55
N LEU A 222 13.38 -14.44 10.17
CA LEU A 222 13.89 -15.54 10.98
C LEU A 222 14.30 -15.14 12.40
N PRO A 223 15.01 -14.03 12.65
CA PRO A 223 15.31 -13.59 14.01
C PRO A 223 14.07 -13.31 14.86
N LYS A 224 13.02 -12.73 14.25
CA LYS A 224 11.75 -12.45 14.94
C LYS A 224 11.07 -13.72 15.39
N ILE A 225 11.10 -14.72 14.56
CA ILE A 225 10.51 -16.02 14.82
C ILE A 225 11.29 -16.78 15.88
N GLN A 226 12.60 -16.75 15.79
CA GLN A 226 13.47 -17.33 16.83
C GLN A 226 13.19 -16.68 18.19
N TYR A 227 13.04 -15.35 18.22
CA TYR A 227 12.65 -14.64 19.43
C TYR A 227 11.29 -15.11 19.95
N LYS A 228 10.28 -15.23 19.08
CA LYS A 228 8.94 -15.72 19.49
C LYS A 228 8.98 -17.16 19.97
N ALA A 229 9.73 -18.03 19.34
CA ALA A 229 9.84 -19.42 19.75
C ALA A 229 10.53 -19.59 21.12
N LEU A 230 11.48 -18.71 21.45
CA LEU A 230 12.09 -18.70 22.79
C LEU A 230 11.10 -18.25 23.88
N HIS A 231 10.23 -17.30 23.58
CA HIS A 231 9.25 -16.77 24.54
C HIS A 231 7.94 -17.56 24.57
N TYR A 232 7.63 -18.29 23.50
CA TYR A 232 6.40 -19.08 23.32
C TYR A 232 6.69 -20.50 22.84
N PRO A 233 7.51 -21.31 23.60
CA PRO A 233 7.99 -22.62 23.13
C PRO A 233 6.89 -23.65 22.92
N LYS A 234 5.72 -23.45 23.52
CA LYS A 234 4.57 -24.35 23.35
C LYS A 234 3.85 -24.17 22.01
N HIS A 235 4.10 -23.04 21.32
CA HIS A 235 3.41 -22.65 20.08
C HIS A 235 4.29 -22.75 18.83
N LEU A 236 5.61 -22.75 18.99
CA LEU A 236 6.56 -22.71 17.87
C LEU A 236 7.69 -23.71 18.09
N ASP A 237 7.89 -24.61 17.12
CA ASP A 237 9.02 -25.53 17.10
C ASP A 237 10.17 -24.98 16.27
N LEU A 238 11.24 -24.54 16.93
CA LEU A 238 12.47 -24.07 16.28
C LEU A 238 13.16 -25.15 15.43
N LYS A 239 12.96 -26.45 15.74
CA LYS A 239 13.58 -27.53 14.96
C LYS A 239 12.92 -27.67 13.60
N ALA A 240 11.60 -27.46 13.51
CA ALA A 240 10.87 -27.47 12.25
C ALA A 240 11.32 -26.37 11.29
N LEU A 241 11.92 -25.30 11.82
CA LEU A 241 12.41 -24.15 11.05
C LEU A 241 13.80 -24.37 10.45
N LYS A 242 14.62 -25.18 11.10
CA LYS A 242 15.98 -25.44 10.64
C LYS A 242 15.94 -26.25 9.34
N GLY A 243 16.49 -25.70 8.27
CA GLY A 243 16.58 -26.37 6.98
C GLY A 243 15.49 -26.02 5.97
N GLN A 244 14.47 -25.25 6.35
CA GLN A 244 13.47 -24.79 5.38
C GLN A 244 14.06 -23.68 4.48
N LYS A 245 14.16 -23.99 3.18
CA LYS A 245 14.68 -23.07 2.16
C LYS A 245 13.57 -22.37 1.35
N SER A 246 12.36 -22.90 1.36
CA SER A 246 11.20 -22.33 0.70
C SER A 246 10.55 -21.25 1.56
N ILE A 247 10.23 -20.11 0.95
CA ILE A 247 9.47 -19.06 1.63
C ILE A 247 8.04 -19.51 1.91
N VAL A 248 7.47 -20.40 1.09
CA VAL A 248 6.15 -20.99 1.28
C VAL A 248 6.13 -21.81 2.57
N ALA A 249 7.10 -22.73 2.75
CA ALA A 249 7.18 -23.56 3.95
C ALA A 249 7.43 -22.73 5.22
N GLN A 250 8.20 -21.64 5.10
CA GLN A 250 8.39 -20.72 6.21
C GLN A 250 7.12 -19.91 6.50
N ALA A 251 6.42 -19.45 5.48
CA ALA A 251 5.15 -18.74 5.63
C ALA A 251 4.10 -19.61 6.32
N GLU A 252 4.03 -20.90 6.01
CA GLU A 252 3.12 -21.84 6.67
C GLU A 252 3.41 -21.96 8.16
N LEU A 253 4.67 -22.19 8.52
CA LEU A 253 5.08 -22.29 9.92
C LEU A 253 4.80 -21.01 10.73
N PHE A 254 4.87 -19.84 10.11
CA PHE A 254 4.86 -18.56 10.82
C PHE A 254 3.56 -17.80 10.72
N PHE A 255 3.07 -17.62 9.49
CA PHE A 255 1.87 -16.81 9.31
C PHE A 255 0.62 -17.61 9.61
N VAL A 256 0.60 -18.91 9.29
CA VAL A 256 -0.58 -19.75 9.51
C VAL A 256 -0.75 -20.02 11.00
N ASN A 257 0.23 -20.66 11.63
CA ASN A 257 0.08 -21.14 13.00
C ASN A 257 0.00 -20.02 14.04
N ILE A 258 0.77 -18.93 13.86
CA ILE A 258 0.84 -17.82 14.81
C ILE A 258 -0.37 -16.89 14.71
N ASN A 259 -0.96 -16.77 13.54
CA ASN A 259 -2.02 -15.80 13.29
C ASN A 259 -3.42 -16.44 13.17
N GLY A 260 -3.56 -17.72 13.51
CA GLY A 260 -4.86 -18.38 13.60
C GLY A 260 -5.51 -18.75 12.26
N TYR A 261 -4.74 -18.87 11.20
CA TYR A 261 -5.20 -19.46 9.94
C TYR A 261 -5.20 -20.99 10.04
N ARG A 262 -6.14 -21.66 9.40
CA ARG A 262 -6.24 -23.13 9.41
C ARG A 262 -5.13 -23.82 8.62
N ASN A 263 -4.74 -23.22 7.49
CA ASN A 263 -3.72 -23.69 6.56
C ASN A 263 -3.33 -22.55 5.59
N MET A 264 -2.40 -22.82 4.67
CA MET A 264 -1.97 -21.85 3.65
C MET A 264 -3.12 -21.40 2.73
N GLU A 265 -4.07 -22.29 2.43
CA GLU A 265 -5.24 -21.95 1.61
C GLU A 265 -6.11 -20.89 2.30
N ASP A 266 -6.42 -21.10 3.56
CA ASP A 266 -7.16 -20.14 4.41
C ASP A 266 -6.43 -18.79 4.52
N PHE A 267 -5.08 -18.84 4.58
CA PHE A 267 -4.26 -17.63 4.56
C PHE A 267 -4.34 -16.90 3.21
N TYR A 268 -4.25 -17.62 2.09
CA TYR A 268 -4.39 -17.01 0.76
C TYR A 268 -5.78 -16.40 0.56
N GLU A 269 -6.82 -17.12 0.91
CA GLU A 269 -8.20 -16.65 0.78
C GLU A 269 -8.46 -15.39 1.63
N LYS A 270 -8.08 -15.42 2.90
CA LYS A 270 -8.33 -14.32 3.83
C LYS A 270 -7.29 -13.20 3.74
N GLY A 271 -6.07 -13.51 3.32
CA GLY A 271 -4.97 -12.56 3.21
C GLY A 271 -4.97 -11.75 1.92
N SER A 272 -5.51 -12.27 0.83
CA SER A 272 -5.51 -11.62 -0.49
C SER A 272 -6.57 -10.53 -0.59
N ALA A 273 -6.15 -9.28 -0.76
CA ALA A 273 -7.09 -8.15 -0.89
C ALA A 273 -7.96 -8.24 -2.14
N ILE A 274 -7.52 -8.95 -3.18
CA ILE A 274 -8.28 -9.11 -4.43
C ILE A 274 -9.69 -9.67 -4.19
N ASN A 275 -9.86 -10.52 -3.18
CA ASN A 275 -11.16 -11.13 -2.81
C ASN A 275 -12.13 -10.12 -2.20
N PHE A 276 -11.66 -8.95 -1.78
CA PHE A 276 -12.44 -7.92 -1.10
C PHE A 276 -12.61 -6.64 -1.96
N ILE A 277 -11.83 -6.48 -3.04
CA ILE A 277 -11.91 -5.34 -3.97
C ILE A 277 -13.34 -5.05 -4.45
N PRO A 278 -14.21 -6.06 -4.78
CA PRO A 278 -15.58 -5.78 -5.19
C PRO A 278 -16.43 -5.05 -4.14
N ARG A 279 -16.02 -5.04 -2.87
CA ARG A 279 -16.74 -4.38 -1.77
C ARG A 279 -16.30 -2.93 -1.55
N LEU A 280 -15.29 -2.44 -2.26
CA LEU A 280 -14.83 -1.05 -2.14
C LEU A 280 -15.90 -0.09 -2.65
N GLN A 281 -16.21 0.92 -1.84
CA GLN A 281 -17.23 1.92 -2.09
C GLN A 281 -16.71 3.35 -1.93
N ILE A 282 -15.38 3.52 -2.00
CA ILE A 282 -14.70 4.82 -1.95
C ILE A 282 -13.64 4.90 -3.05
N PRO A 283 -13.33 6.10 -3.57
CA PRO A 283 -12.28 6.29 -4.55
C PRO A 283 -10.98 5.60 -4.14
N THR A 284 -10.52 4.70 -4.97
CA THR A 284 -9.36 3.83 -4.69
C THR A 284 -8.43 3.82 -5.87
N LEU A 285 -7.20 4.33 -5.70
CA LEU A 285 -6.14 4.24 -6.70
C LEU A 285 -5.25 3.03 -6.42
N ILE A 286 -5.13 2.14 -7.40
CA ILE A 286 -4.24 0.98 -7.37
C ILE A 286 -3.19 1.16 -8.46
N VAL A 287 -1.92 1.27 -8.08
CA VAL A 287 -0.79 1.41 -9.00
C VAL A 287 0.07 0.16 -8.97
N GLN A 288 0.16 -0.55 -10.11
CA GLN A 288 0.90 -1.81 -10.26
C GLN A 288 1.80 -1.72 -11.50
N ALA A 289 3.12 -1.68 -11.33
CA ALA A 289 4.04 -1.70 -12.46
C ALA A 289 4.04 -3.06 -13.16
N GLN A 290 3.95 -3.08 -14.50
CA GLN A 290 3.96 -4.33 -15.26
C GLN A 290 5.29 -5.09 -15.14
N ASN A 291 6.40 -4.39 -14.87
CA ASN A 291 7.71 -4.97 -14.68
C ASN A 291 8.11 -5.18 -13.22
N ASP A 292 7.15 -5.21 -12.31
CA ASP A 292 7.41 -5.50 -10.88
C ASP A 292 7.96 -6.94 -10.74
N PRO A 293 9.17 -7.15 -10.19
CA PRO A 293 9.77 -8.48 -10.12
C PRO A 293 9.14 -9.39 -9.06
N ILE A 294 8.30 -8.85 -8.17
CA ILE A 294 7.73 -9.56 -7.01
C ILE A 294 6.23 -9.84 -7.21
N LEU A 295 5.58 -9.13 -8.13
CA LEU A 295 4.16 -9.27 -8.42
C LEU A 295 3.92 -9.97 -9.75
N THR A 296 2.78 -10.63 -9.83
CA THR A 296 2.28 -11.22 -11.10
C THR A 296 1.13 -10.39 -11.67
N SER A 297 0.73 -10.66 -12.90
CA SER A 297 -0.46 -10.06 -13.51
C SER A 297 -1.75 -10.32 -12.72
N ALA A 298 -1.82 -11.40 -11.92
CA ALA A 298 -2.93 -11.67 -11.02
C ALA A 298 -3.12 -10.57 -9.95
N CYS A 299 -2.07 -9.79 -9.66
CA CYS A 299 -2.16 -8.64 -8.77
C CYS A 299 -2.67 -7.36 -9.47
N SER A 300 -2.98 -7.41 -10.77
CA SER A 300 -3.55 -6.30 -11.54
C SER A 300 -5.01 -6.61 -11.88
N PRO A 301 -5.99 -6.22 -11.05
CA PRO A 301 -7.36 -6.69 -11.14
C PRO A 301 -8.17 -5.94 -12.22
N MET A 302 -7.79 -6.06 -13.50
CA MET A 302 -8.38 -5.35 -14.63
C MET A 302 -9.90 -5.50 -14.69
N GLN A 303 -10.41 -6.74 -14.66
CA GLN A 303 -11.86 -7.01 -14.75
C GLN A 303 -12.63 -6.46 -13.53
N LEU A 304 -12.03 -6.50 -12.33
CA LEU A 304 -12.66 -5.96 -11.13
C LEU A 304 -12.69 -4.44 -11.16
N ALA A 305 -11.67 -3.80 -11.73
CA ALA A 305 -11.64 -2.36 -11.93
C ALA A 305 -12.71 -1.91 -12.93
N ASP A 306 -12.85 -2.61 -14.06
CA ASP A 306 -13.88 -2.31 -15.05
C ASP A 306 -15.32 -2.37 -14.48
N ASN A 307 -15.55 -3.24 -13.50
CA ASN A 307 -16.86 -3.46 -12.91
C ASN A 307 -17.13 -2.66 -11.63
N ASN A 308 -16.16 -1.88 -11.13
CA ASN A 308 -16.32 -1.08 -9.92
C ASN A 308 -15.89 0.38 -10.16
N PRO A 309 -16.84 1.33 -10.18
CA PRO A 309 -16.55 2.74 -10.51
C PRO A 309 -15.68 3.46 -9.49
N PHE A 310 -15.48 2.88 -8.31
CA PHE A 310 -14.61 3.44 -7.28
C PHE A 310 -13.13 3.09 -7.47
N ILE A 311 -12.81 2.15 -8.39
CA ILE A 311 -11.43 1.66 -8.55
C ILE A 311 -10.79 2.34 -9.75
N HIS A 312 -9.67 3.00 -9.50
CA HIS A 312 -8.79 3.57 -10.51
C HIS A 312 -7.52 2.71 -10.57
N LEU A 313 -7.43 1.84 -11.58
CA LEU A 313 -6.27 0.98 -11.78
C LEU A 313 -5.32 1.61 -12.80
N GLU A 314 -4.07 1.82 -12.38
CA GLU A 314 -2.99 2.34 -13.20
C GLU A 314 -1.85 1.32 -13.28
N THR A 315 -1.52 0.86 -14.51
CA THR A 315 -0.51 -0.17 -14.74
C THR A 315 0.61 0.34 -15.65
N PRO A 316 1.53 1.21 -15.15
CA PRO A 316 2.64 1.68 -15.94
C PRO A 316 3.56 0.53 -16.37
N LEU A 317 4.16 0.65 -17.56
CA LEU A 317 5.08 -0.36 -18.11
C LEU A 317 6.30 -0.60 -17.21
N CYS A 318 6.73 0.44 -16.51
CA CYS A 318 7.90 0.48 -15.65
C CYS A 318 7.49 0.94 -14.24
N GLY A 319 8.39 0.77 -13.26
CA GLY A 319 8.17 1.21 -11.88
C GLY A 319 8.86 0.32 -10.86
N GLY A 320 9.08 -0.95 -11.21
CA GLY A 320 9.59 -1.96 -10.28
C GLY A 320 8.66 -2.12 -9.08
N HIS A 321 9.18 -2.63 -7.97
CA HIS A 321 8.43 -2.76 -6.72
C HIS A 321 8.61 -1.51 -5.85
N VAL A 322 7.57 -0.67 -5.77
CA VAL A 322 7.57 0.60 -4.97
C VAL A 322 8.61 1.63 -5.45
N GLY A 323 9.16 1.48 -6.64
CA GLY A 323 10.25 2.35 -7.11
C GLY A 323 9.77 3.70 -7.63
N PHE A 324 9.02 3.72 -8.69
CA PHE A 324 8.36 4.86 -9.35
C PHE A 324 9.12 6.19 -9.24
N THR A 325 10.43 6.17 -9.52
CA THR A 325 11.30 7.35 -9.41
C THR A 325 11.00 8.36 -10.53
N HIS A 326 11.23 9.64 -10.26
CA HIS A 326 11.05 10.70 -11.25
C HIS A 326 12.38 11.03 -11.94
N THR A 327 12.32 11.37 -13.24
CA THR A 327 13.53 11.70 -14.03
C THR A 327 13.99 13.14 -13.83
N GLN A 328 13.07 14.04 -13.56
CA GLN A 328 13.33 15.49 -13.48
C GLN A 328 13.27 16.02 -12.04
N ASP A 329 12.38 15.48 -11.20
CA ASP A 329 12.29 15.86 -9.80
C ASP A 329 13.24 14.99 -8.96
N LYS A 330 14.26 15.60 -8.37
CA LYS A 330 15.21 14.93 -7.48
C LYS A 330 14.72 14.84 -6.03
N GLU A 331 13.75 15.69 -5.67
CA GLU A 331 13.21 15.74 -4.32
C GLU A 331 12.08 14.71 -4.12
N HIS A 332 11.21 14.57 -5.13
CA HIS A 332 10.02 13.70 -5.04
C HIS A 332 10.02 12.62 -6.11
N THR A 333 9.41 11.47 -5.78
CA THR A 333 9.13 10.41 -6.74
C THR A 333 7.83 10.69 -7.48
N TRP A 334 7.64 10.03 -8.64
CA TRP A 334 6.37 10.09 -9.34
C TRP A 334 5.21 9.57 -8.45
N ALA A 335 5.44 8.51 -7.67
CA ALA A 335 4.43 7.99 -6.75
C ALA A 335 3.95 9.03 -5.72
N GLU A 336 4.86 9.87 -5.22
CA GLU A 336 4.52 10.95 -4.28
C GLU A 336 3.68 12.05 -4.93
N HIS A 337 3.96 12.39 -6.20
CA HIS A 337 3.15 13.32 -6.99
C HIS A 337 1.78 12.73 -7.31
N ARG A 338 1.74 11.49 -7.80
CA ARG A 338 0.51 10.82 -8.21
C ARG A 338 -0.44 10.58 -7.06
N ALA A 339 0.11 10.21 -5.89
CA ALA A 339 -0.69 10.07 -4.67
C ALA A 339 -1.33 11.39 -4.24
N LEU A 340 -0.57 12.49 -4.25
CA LEU A 340 -1.11 13.80 -3.90
C LEU A 340 -2.17 14.27 -4.91
N GLU A 341 -1.93 14.11 -6.21
CA GLU A 341 -2.89 14.45 -7.26
C GLU A 341 -4.24 13.74 -7.02
N PHE A 342 -4.22 12.42 -6.78
CA PHE A 342 -5.43 11.65 -6.50
C PHE A 342 -6.07 12.00 -5.16
N ALA A 343 -5.28 12.35 -4.17
CA ALA A 343 -5.78 12.72 -2.85
C ALA A 343 -6.59 14.02 -2.88
N VAL A 344 -6.23 14.98 -3.75
CA VAL A 344 -6.87 16.30 -3.82
C VAL A 344 -7.89 16.44 -4.96
N SER A 345 -8.00 15.44 -5.86
CA SER A 345 -9.08 15.35 -6.85
C SER A 345 -10.39 14.88 -6.18
#